data_f735077979f7185f3f59c48e1d79be16
#
_entry.id   f735077979f7185f3f59c48e1d79be16
#
_cell.length_a   1.000
_cell.length_b   1.000
_cell.length_c   1.000
_cell.angle_alpha   90.00
_cell.angle_beta   90.00
_cell.angle_gamma   90.00
#
_symmetry.space_group_name_H-M   'P 1'
#
loop_
_entity.id
_entity.type
_entity.pdbx_description
1 polymer ?
#
loop_
_entity_poly.entity_id
_entity_poly.type
_entity_poly.pdbx_seq_one_letter_code
_entity_poly.pdbx_strand_id
1 'polypeptide(L)'
;MISAEQPPLRVFCLEDNPLIVFHLEQIIEDLGHIFAGGAESFADLKARWSVLRMDCALVDIDLADGRTGPQAAAWLSTRSIPVIFVTAQDKVAAEHAATVVGVISKPVTPGSISTALDAVPRP
;
A
#
# COMPACT_ATOMS: atom_id res chain seq x y z
N MET A 1 -18.72 -17.33 -9.22
CA MET A 1 -18.46 -16.44 -9.30
C MET A 1 -18.14 -15.33 -8.89
N ILE A 2 -18.27 -14.80 -8.83
CA ILE A 2 -17.79 -13.99 -8.96
C ILE A 2 -17.32 -12.93 -8.41
N SER A 3 -16.34 -13.01 -8.03
CA SER A 3 -15.61 -11.89 -7.49
C SER A 3 -15.68 -10.69 -8.40
N ALA A 4 -16.11 -10.90 -9.58
CA ALA A 4 -16.34 -9.82 -10.53
C ALA A 4 -17.29 -8.75 -10.00
N GLU A 5 -18.10 -9.10 -9.03
CA GLU A 5 -19.04 -8.14 -8.43
C GLU A 5 -18.38 -7.20 -7.44
N GLN A 6 -17.15 -7.47 -7.02
CA GLN A 6 -16.48 -6.56 -6.09
C GLN A 6 -15.94 -5.35 -6.84
N PRO A 7 -16.20 -4.14 -6.36
CA PRO A 7 -15.67 -2.96 -7.02
C PRO A 7 -14.14 -2.91 -6.94
N PRO A 8 -13.49 -2.33 -7.95
CA PRO A 8 -12.04 -2.17 -7.89
C PRO A 8 -11.64 -1.25 -6.74
N LEU A 9 -10.49 -1.54 -6.16
CA LEU A 9 -9.90 -0.71 -5.11
C LEU A 9 -9.03 0.37 -5.73
N ARG A 10 -9.02 1.53 -5.12
CA ARG A 10 -8.08 2.59 -5.43
C ARG A 10 -6.88 2.40 -4.52
N VAL A 11 -5.76 1.99 -5.09
CA VAL A 11 -4.57 1.57 -4.35
C VAL A 11 -3.48 2.62 -4.48
N PHE A 12 -3.08 3.20 -3.35
CA PHE A 12 -2.00 4.19 -3.29
C PHE A 12 -0.70 3.49 -2.89
N CYS A 13 0.44 3.95 -3.42
CA CYS A 13 1.74 3.34 -3.12
C CYS A 13 2.66 4.35 -2.46
N LEU A 14 3.13 4.04 -1.26
CA LEU A 14 4.11 4.84 -0.54
C LEU A 14 5.45 4.10 -0.63
N GLU A 15 6.31 4.56 -1.54
CA GLU A 15 7.53 3.88 -1.94
C GLU A 15 8.47 4.89 -2.59
N ASP A 16 9.75 4.91 -2.19
CA ASP A 16 10.69 5.90 -2.69
C ASP A 16 11.45 5.47 -3.95
N ASN A 17 11.35 4.20 -4.35
CA ASN A 17 11.99 3.72 -5.58
C ASN A 17 11.00 3.77 -6.74
N PRO A 18 11.21 4.67 -7.73
CA PRO A 18 10.23 4.81 -8.82
C PRO A 18 10.08 3.57 -9.69
N LEU A 19 11.09 2.71 -9.77
CA LEU A 19 10.99 1.45 -10.51
C LEU A 19 10.04 0.49 -9.81
N ILE A 20 10.06 0.47 -8.48
CA ILE A 20 9.14 -0.37 -7.71
C ILE A 20 7.72 0.19 -7.83
N VAL A 21 7.56 1.50 -7.76
CA VAL A 21 6.23 2.12 -7.94
C VAL A 21 5.66 1.74 -9.31
N PHE A 22 6.48 1.84 -10.37
CA PHE A 22 6.03 1.48 -11.72
C PHE A 22 5.60 0.02 -11.78
N HIS A 23 6.39 -0.89 -11.18
CA HIS A 23 6.06 -2.31 -11.15
C HIS A 23 4.74 -2.56 -10.40
N LEU A 24 4.56 -1.91 -9.25
CA LEU A 24 3.32 -2.02 -8.49
C LEU A 24 2.12 -1.50 -9.29
N GLU A 25 2.29 -0.38 -9.97
CA GLU A 25 1.23 0.19 -10.80
C GLU A 25 0.79 -0.81 -11.87
N GLN A 26 1.74 -1.47 -12.55
CA GLN A 26 1.41 -2.45 -13.57
C GLN A 26 0.63 -3.62 -12.99
N ILE A 27 1.07 -4.14 -11.85
CA ILE A 27 0.39 -5.27 -11.21
C ILE A 27 -1.02 -4.86 -10.79
N ILE A 28 -1.15 -3.69 -10.16
CA ILE A 28 -2.45 -3.20 -9.67
C ILE A 28 -3.43 -3.09 -10.83
N GLU A 29 -3.00 -2.52 -11.94
CA GLU A 29 -3.87 -2.34 -13.10
C GLU A 29 -4.19 -3.65 -13.79
N ASP A 30 -3.21 -4.56 -13.88
CA ASP A 30 -3.43 -5.87 -14.47
C ASP A 30 -4.44 -6.70 -13.67
N LEU A 31 -4.53 -6.47 -12.37
CA LEU A 31 -5.49 -7.15 -11.50
C LEU A 31 -6.89 -6.50 -11.56
N GLY A 32 -7.04 -5.42 -12.31
CA GLY A 32 -8.33 -4.76 -12.44
C GLY A 32 -8.61 -3.70 -11.39
N HIS A 33 -7.61 -3.32 -10.61
CA HIS A 33 -7.73 -2.25 -9.62
C HIS A 33 -7.23 -0.93 -10.20
N ILE A 34 -7.42 0.15 -9.45
CA ILE A 34 -7.06 1.50 -9.88
C ILE A 34 -5.80 1.94 -9.15
N PHE A 35 -4.77 2.34 -9.89
CA PHE A 35 -3.59 2.93 -9.27
C PHE A 35 -3.93 4.36 -8.87
N ALA A 36 -3.93 4.65 -7.57
CA ALA A 36 -4.38 5.93 -7.04
C ALA A 36 -3.24 6.96 -6.89
N GLY A 37 -2.03 6.58 -7.30
CA GLY A 37 -0.88 7.48 -7.21
C GLY A 37 0.17 6.94 -6.26
N GLY A 38 1.26 7.69 -6.15
CA GLY A 38 2.37 7.33 -5.28
C GLY A 38 2.98 8.54 -4.61
N ALA A 39 3.66 8.30 -3.50
CA ALA A 39 4.46 9.29 -2.79
C ALA A 39 5.75 8.63 -2.32
N GLU A 40 6.83 9.38 -2.26
CA GLU A 40 8.14 8.84 -1.89
C GLU A 40 8.46 9.00 -0.40
N SER A 41 7.66 9.76 0.33
CA SER A 41 7.91 10.06 1.73
C SER A 41 6.60 10.22 2.49
N PHE A 42 6.66 10.07 3.79
CA PHE A 42 5.52 10.35 4.65
C PHE A 42 5.15 11.84 4.59
N ALA A 43 6.16 12.70 4.53
CA ALA A 43 5.93 14.15 4.42
C ALA A 43 5.14 14.49 3.15
N ASP A 44 5.49 13.87 2.01
CA ASP A 44 4.78 14.10 0.76
C ASP A 44 3.33 13.61 0.82
N LEU A 45 3.11 12.46 1.42
CA LEU A 45 1.76 11.93 1.63
C LEU A 45 0.90 12.93 2.41
N LYS A 46 1.42 13.45 3.52
CA LYS A 46 0.69 14.40 4.35
C LYS A 46 0.41 15.70 3.61
N ALA A 47 1.39 16.19 2.86
CA ALA A 47 1.25 17.45 2.13
C ALA A 47 0.17 17.37 1.05
N ARG A 48 -0.02 16.21 0.45
CA ARG A 48 -0.97 16.03 -0.65
C ARG A 48 -2.30 15.41 -0.21
N TRP A 49 -2.46 15.15 1.09
CA TRP A 49 -3.57 14.37 1.61
C TRP A 49 -4.95 14.86 1.14
N SER A 50 -5.16 16.16 1.12
CA SER A 50 -6.47 16.74 0.80
C SER A 50 -6.93 16.46 -0.63
N VAL A 51 -6.02 16.14 -1.55
CA VAL A 51 -6.35 15.88 -2.95
C VAL A 51 -6.23 14.40 -3.31
N LEU A 52 -5.80 13.56 -2.38
CA LEU A 52 -5.65 12.13 -2.64
C LEU A 52 -6.95 11.39 -2.36
N ARG A 53 -7.20 10.33 -3.13
CA ARG A 53 -8.33 9.41 -2.92
C ARG A 53 -7.79 8.00 -3.01
N MET A 54 -8.01 7.22 -1.94
CA MET A 54 -7.55 5.85 -1.91
C MET A 54 -8.46 5.00 -1.04
N ASP A 55 -8.54 3.72 -1.36
CA ASP A 55 -9.27 2.73 -0.56
C ASP A 55 -8.31 1.92 0.30
N CYS A 56 -7.04 1.86 -0.07
CA CYS A 56 -5.99 1.21 0.70
C CYS A 56 -4.64 1.72 0.23
N ALA A 57 -3.60 1.41 0.98
CA ALA A 57 -2.24 1.84 0.66
C ALA A 57 -1.25 0.69 0.82
N LEU A 58 -0.32 0.59 -0.14
CA LEU A 58 0.85 -0.27 -0.06
C LEU A 58 2.00 0.62 0.43
N VAL A 59 2.62 0.25 1.53
CA VAL A 59 3.58 1.12 2.22
C VAL A 59 4.89 0.39 2.48
N ASP A 60 6.01 0.95 2.03
CA ASP A 60 7.33 0.44 2.40
C ASP A 60 7.73 1.00 3.77
N ILE A 61 8.62 0.27 4.44
CA ILE A 61 9.15 0.66 5.75
C ILE A 61 10.10 1.85 5.62
N ASP A 62 11.06 1.77 4.69
CA ASP A 62 12.05 2.82 4.47
C ASP A 62 11.62 3.70 3.29
N LEU A 63 11.51 4.99 3.55
CA LEU A 63 11.04 5.97 2.59
C LEU A 63 12.11 7.06 2.41
N ALA A 64 11.85 8.02 1.55
CA ALA A 64 12.82 9.08 1.27
C ALA A 64 13.15 9.91 2.53
N ASP A 65 12.22 10.02 3.48
CA ASP A 65 12.43 10.75 4.73
C ASP A 65 12.78 9.81 5.90
N GLY A 66 13.31 8.63 5.61
CA GLY A 66 13.81 7.71 6.62
C GLY A 66 12.87 6.54 6.87
N ARG A 67 12.99 5.91 8.04
CA ARG A 67 12.14 4.76 8.38
C ARG A 67 10.78 5.25 8.87
N THR A 68 10.08 5.97 8.03
CA THR A 68 8.79 6.58 8.36
C THR A 68 7.59 5.76 7.92
N GLY A 69 7.82 4.61 7.26
CA GLY A 69 6.72 3.74 6.84
C GLY A 69 5.79 3.32 7.96
N PRO A 70 6.32 2.86 9.12
CA PRO A 70 5.44 2.51 10.24
C PRO A 70 4.61 3.69 10.76
N GLN A 71 5.20 4.89 10.82
CA GLN A 71 4.46 6.09 11.22
C GLN A 71 3.37 6.43 10.22
N ALA A 72 3.67 6.31 8.92
CA ALA A 72 2.69 6.55 7.87
C ALA A 72 1.55 5.54 7.96
N ALA A 73 1.86 4.27 8.22
CA ALA A 73 0.85 3.23 8.35
C ALA A 73 -0.10 3.53 9.52
N ALA A 74 0.44 3.94 10.66
CA ALA A 74 -0.37 4.30 11.82
C ALA A 74 -1.25 5.51 11.50
N TRP A 75 -0.68 6.51 10.85
CA TRP A 75 -1.40 7.73 10.48
C TRP A 75 -2.56 7.44 9.52
N LEU A 76 -2.33 6.58 8.52
CA LEU A 76 -3.37 6.16 7.58
C LEU A 76 -4.43 5.33 8.28
N SER A 77 -4.03 4.44 9.18
CA SER A 77 -4.95 3.59 9.93
C SER A 77 -5.92 4.43 10.76
N THR A 78 -5.46 5.51 11.38
CA THR A 78 -6.34 6.40 12.12
C THR A 78 -7.36 7.12 11.23
N ARG A 79 -7.13 7.12 9.92
CA ARG A 79 -8.02 7.71 8.92
C ARG A 79 -8.84 6.65 8.19
N SER A 80 -8.88 5.45 8.77
CA SER A 80 -9.65 4.31 8.25
C SER A 80 -9.17 3.84 6.88
N ILE A 81 -7.89 4.01 6.57
CA ILE A 81 -7.29 3.50 5.35
C ILE A 81 -6.55 2.20 5.70
N PRO A 82 -6.99 1.06 5.18
CA PRO A 82 -6.26 -0.20 5.36
C PRO A 82 -4.88 -0.11 4.72
N VAL A 83 -3.87 -0.61 5.42
CA VAL A 83 -2.47 -0.55 4.98
C VAL A 83 -1.92 -1.95 4.85
N ILE A 84 -1.14 -2.16 3.78
CA ILE A 84 -0.38 -3.38 3.56
C ILE A 84 1.08 -2.96 3.47
N PHE A 85 1.95 -3.52 4.31
CA PHE A 85 3.39 -3.29 4.15
C PHE A 85 3.90 -4.07 2.94
N VAL A 86 4.79 -3.43 2.16
CA VAL A 86 5.52 -4.07 1.06
C VAL A 86 7.00 -3.83 1.33
N THR A 87 7.72 -4.83 1.84
CA THR A 87 9.04 -4.57 2.39
C THR A 87 9.95 -5.79 2.34
N ALA A 88 11.27 -5.54 2.30
CA ALA A 88 12.28 -6.55 2.51
C ALA A 88 12.64 -6.70 4.00
N GLN A 89 11.99 -5.93 4.88
CA GLN A 89 12.31 -5.90 6.31
C GLN A 89 11.19 -6.57 7.12
N ASP A 90 11.08 -7.88 6.98
CA ASP A 90 9.99 -8.65 7.60
C ASP A 90 9.94 -8.49 9.11
N LYS A 91 11.10 -8.35 9.75
CA LYS A 91 11.17 -8.23 11.20
C LYS A 91 10.55 -6.93 11.68
N VAL A 92 10.85 -5.82 10.99
CA VAL A 92 10.26 -4.52 11.33
C VAL A 92 8.77 -4.54 11.06
N ALA A 93 8.35 -5.13 9.94
CA ALA A 93 6.94 -5.26 9.61
C ALA A 93 6.19 -6.03 10.69
N ALA A 94 6.78 -7.10 11.21
CA ALA A 94 6.17 -7.91 12.28
C ALA A 94 5.97 -7.09 13.56
N GLU A 95 6.87 -6.19 13.86
CA GLU A 95 6.75 -5.32 15.05
C GLU A 95 5.55 -4.38 14.96
N HIS A 96 5.08 -4.10 13.75
CA HIS A 96 3.96 -3.18 13.51
C HIS A 96 2.74 -3.90 12.91
N ALA A 97 2.67 -5.21 13.06
CA ALA A 97 1.62 -6.02 12.43
C ALA A 97 0.21 -5.64 12.86
N ALA A 98 0.06 -5.13 14.08
CA ALA A 98 -1.27 -4.75 14.59
C ALA A 98 -1.85 -3.53 13.86
N THR A 99 -1.02 -2.76 13.16
CA THR A 99 -1.44 -1.53 12.49
C THR A 99 -1.90 -1.78 11.05
N VAL A 100 -1.56 -2.95 10.49
CA VAL A 100 -1.76 -3.22 9.06
C VAL A 100 -2.65 -4.43 8.86
N VAL A 101 -3.23 -4.56 7.66
CA VAL A 101 -4.07 -5.70 7.31
C VAL A 101 -3.30 -6.79 6.59
N GLY A 102 -2.05 -6.55 6.21
CA GLY A 102 -1.23 -7.55 5.57
C GLY A 102 0.20 -7.08 5.38
N VAL A 103 1.08 -8.03 5.06
CA VAL A 103 2.50 -7.78 4.78
C VAL A 103 2.87 -8.58 3.55
N ILE A 104 3.53 -7.92 2.60
CA ILE A 104 4.07 -8.56 1.41
C ILE A 104 5.58 -8.41 1.46
N SER A 105 6.29 -9.53 1.41
CA SER A 105 7.75 -9.51 1.35
C SER A 105 8.21 -9.26 -0.09
N LYS A 106 9.22 -8.42 -0.26
CA LYS A 106 9.87 -8.20 -1.56
C LYS A 106 10.74 -9.40 -1.90
N PRO A 107 10.82 -9.77 -3.19
CA PRO A 107 10.21 -9.11 -4.35
C PRO A 107 8.72 -9.42 -4.46
N VAL A 108 7.97 -8.42 -4.91
CA VAL A 108 6.53 -8.58 -5.07
C VAL A 108 6.21 -9.43 -6.31
N THR A 109 5.09 -10.14 -6.23
CA THR A 109 4.55 -10.91 -7.37
C THR A 109 3.09 -10.53 -7.56
N PRO A 110 2.53 -10.73 -8.76
CA PRO A 110 1.09 -10.51 -8.95
C PRO A 110 0.25 -11.31 -7.95
N GLY A 111 0.66 -12.55 -7.65
CA GLY A 111 -0.06 -13.39 -6.69
C GLY A 111 -0.04 -12.82 -5.28
N SER A 112 1.11 -12.29 -4.82
CA SER A 112 1.18 -11.72 -3.46
C SER A 112 0.34 -10.46 -3.35
N ILE A 113 0.33 -9.63 -4.37
CA ILE A 113 -0.50 -8.43 -4.38
C ILE A 113 -1.99 -8.80 -4.43
N SER A 114 -2.35 -9.75 -5.29
CA SER A 114 -3.73 -10.20 -5.42
C SER A 114 -4.27 -10.71 -4.08
N THR A 115 -3.51 -11.57 -3.41
CA THR A 115 -3.92 -12.14 -2.12
C THR A 115 -4.11 -11.04 -1.08
N ALA A 116 -3.18 -10.09 -1.02
CA ALA A 116 -3.25 -9.02 -0.05
C ALA A 116 -4.45 -8.09 -0.32
N LEU A 117 -4.71 -7.75 -1.57
CA LEU A 117 -5.83 -6.88 -1.92
C LEU A 117 -7.17 -7.55 -1.68
N ASP A 118 -7.24 -8.87 -1.84
CA ASP A 118 -8.48 -9.61 -1.55
C ASP A 118 -8.84 -9.54 -0.07
N ALA A 119 -7.86 -9.33 0.81
CA ALA A 119 -8.09 -9.23 2.25
C ALA A 119 -8.51 -7.82 2.69
N VAL A 120 -8.44 -6.84 1.80
CA VAL A 120 -8.82 -5.46 2.12
C VAL A 120 -10.34 -5.34 2.20
N PRO A 121 -10.90 -4.77 3.28
CA PRO A 121 -12.34 -4.54 3.35
C PRO A 121 -12.80 -3.61 2.22
N ARG A 122 -13.92 -3.93 1.61
CA ARG A 122 -14.49 -3.08 0.56
C ARG A 122 -15.23 -1.92 1.19
N PRO A 123 -15.16 -0.72 0.56
CA PRO A 123 -15.87 0.44 1.05
C PRO A 123 -17.39 0.31 0.93
#